data_29c685a5e31b1d03764b235c48cfda25
#
_entry.id   29c685a5e31b1d03764b235c48cfda25
#
_cell.length_a   1.000
_cell.length_b   1.000
_cell.length_c   1.000
_cell.angle_alpha   90.00
_cell.angle_beta   90.00
_cell.angle_gamma   90.00
#
_symmetry.space_group_name_H-M   'P 1'
#
loop_
_entity.id
_entity.type
_entity.pdbx_description
1 polymer ?
#
loop_
_entity_poly.entity_id
_entity_poly.type
_entity_poly.pdbx_seq_one_letter_code
_entity_poly.pdbx_strand_id
1 'polypeptide(L)'
;LERFKASREQNKTRLQTLSENLNTQAAILRSLGAGRMPIVPARILRELRIHGKQTGLRVIGTNALYAYEALAGVVFEEGATATGDIDLLQDDRRRLRLLTEDKTFTGLAKLIQDKVDRSFQARNKRDYRLTNDDGYMVELISPEPLTACKKMAGAESPFEGDLVGAAI
;
A
#
# COMPACT_ATOMS: atom_id res chain seq x y z
N LEU A 1 20.74 35.32 -13.74
CA LEU A 1 20.18 35.33 -12.37
C LEU A 1 18.68 35.66 -12.38
N GLU A 2 18.25 36.68 -13.13
CA GLU A 2 16.85 37.14 -13.21
C GLU A 2 15.91 36.09 -13.79
N ARG A 3 16.29 35.40 -14.88
CA ARG A 3 15.50 34.28 -15.45
C ARG A 3 15.27 33.15 -14.46
N PHE A 4 16.26 32.85 -13.62
CA PHE A 4 16.14 31.81 -12.60
C PHE A 4 15.16 32.25 -11.49
N LYS A 5 15.22 33.50 -11.06
CA LYS A 5 14.28 34.05 -10.07
C LYS A 5 12.86 34.07 -10.59
N ALA A 6 12.64 34.50 -11.83
CA ALA A 6 11.32 34.52 -12.47
C ALA A 6 10.73 33.09 -12.61
N SER A 7 11.52 32.12 -13.06
CA SER A 7 11.10 30.71 -13.15
C SER A 7 10.76 30.11 -11.78
N ARG A 8 11.52 30.46 -10.72
CA ARG A 8 11.25 30.02 -9.37
C ARG A 8 9.93 30.55 -8.84
N GLU A 9 9.65 31.84 -9.06
CA GLU A 9 8.40 32.47 -8.62
C GLU A 9 7.19 31.91 -9.37
N GLN A 10 7.32 31.70 -10.67
CA GLN A 10 6.30 31.06 -11.49
C GLN A 10 5.98 29.65 -11.01
N ASN A 11 7.01 28.86 -10.70
CA ASN A 11 6.83 27.50 -10.15
C ASN A 11 6.17 27.53 -8.78
N LYS A 12 6.50 28.48 -7.92
CA LYS A 12 5.88 28.65 -6.61
C LYS A 12 4.39 28.97 -6.74
N THR A 13 4.03 29.92 -7.60
CA THR A 13 2.63 30.27 -7.88
C THR A 13 1.87 29.05 -8.43
N ARG A 14 2.46 28.31 -9.36
CA ARG A 14 1.86 27.10 -9.92
C ARG A 14 1.62 26.02 -8.86
N LEU A 15 2.59 25.80 -7.96
CA LEU A 15 2.45 24.86 -6.84
C LEU A 15 1.33 25.28 -5.88
N GLN A 16 1.22 26.56 -5.59
CA GLN A 16 0.14 27.09 -4.75
C GLN A 16 -1.23 26.84 -5.38
N THR A 17 -1.41 27.22 -6.65
CA THR A 17 -2.67 26.99 -7.40
C THR A 17 -3.03 25.51 -7.44
N LEU A 18 -2.06 24.62 -7.70
CA LEU A 18 -2.29 23.17 -7.70
C LEU A 18 -2.70 22.66 -6.31
N SER A 19 -2.09 23.18 -5.25
CA SER A 19 -2.45 22.81 -3.87
C SER A 19 -3.89 23.26 -3.52
N GLU A 20 -4.27 24.47 -3.89
CA GLU A 20 -5.63 24.98 -3.70
C GLU A 20 -6.67 24.15 -4.46
N ASN A 21 -6.39 23.81 -5.73
CA ASN A 21 -7.26 22.95 -6.52
C ASN A 21 -7.40 21.55 -5.91
N LEU A 22 -6.31 20.95 -5.44
CA LEU A 22 -6.35 19.65 -4.78
C LEU A 22 -7.18 19.69 -3.49
N ASN A 23 -7.04 20.73 -2.69
CA ASN A 23 -7.83 20.91 -1.48
C ASN A 23 -9.32 21.05 -1.77
N THR A 24 -9.67 21.81 -2.82
CA THR A 24 -11.05 21.97 -3.27
C THR A 24 -11.64 20.63 -3.73
N GLN A 25 -10.93 19.89 -4.57
CA GLN A 25 -11.36 18.58 -5.02
C GLN A 25 -11.48 17.57 -3.86
N ALA A 26 -10.53 17.58 -2.92
CA ALA A 26 -10.61 16.74 -1.73
C ALA A 26 -11.82 17.07 -0.85
N ALA A 27 -12.20 18.35 -0.75
CA ALA A 27 -13.40 18.75 -0.02
C ALA A 27 -14.69 18.26 -0.71
N ILE A 28 -14.76 18.37 -2.04
CA ILE A 28 -15.87 17.85 -2.85
C ILE A 28 -15.99 16.33 -2.68
N LEU A 29 -14.88 15.58 -2.83
CA LEU A 29 -14.89 14.13 -2.68
C LEU A 29 -15.36 13.72 -1.28
N ARG A 30 -14.92 14.41 -0.23
CA ARG A 30 -15.38 14.14 1.15
C ARG A 30 -16.89 14.39 1.30
N SER A 31 -17.43 15.46 0.70
CA SER A 31 -18.87 15.74 0.75
C SER A 31 -19.71 14.69 0.03
N LEU A 32 -19.13 13.99 -0.95
CA LEU A 32 -19.74 12.88 -1.67
C LEU A 32 -19.50 11.51 -0.98
N GLY A 33 -18.89 11.50 0.22
CA GLY A 33 -18.55 10.25 0.91
C GLY A 33 -17.39 9.48 0.31
N ALA A 34 -16.68 10.04 -0.68
CA ALA A 34 -15.49 9.43 -1.26
C ALA A 34 -14.23 9.82 -0.46
N GLY A 35 -13.18 9.00 -0.57
CA GLY A 35 -11.89 9.30 0.07
C GLY A 35 -11.91 9.12 1.58
N ARG A 36 -12.67 8.14 2.09
CA ARG A 36 -12.81 7.83 3.53
C ARG A 36 -11.63 7.04 4.11
N MET A 37 -10.65 6.66 3.27
CA MET A 37 -9.49 5.91 3.74
C MET A 37 -8.81 6.64 4.90
N PRO A 38 -8.48 5.95 6.01
CA PRO A 38 -7.77 6.55 7.13
C PRO A 38 -6.42 7.14 6.73
N ILE A 39 -5.94 8.10 7.52
CA ILE A 39 -4.74 8.89 7.18
C ILE A 39 -3.48 8.02 7.07
N VAL A 40 -3.29 7.04 7.97
CA VAL A 40 -2.08 6.22 8.01
C VAL A 40 -1.93 5.39 6.73
N PRO A 41 -2.89 4.52 6.34
CA PRO A 41 -2.80 3.78 5.09
C PRO A 41 -2.74 4.70 3.86
N ALA A 42 -3.49 5.80 3.84
CA ALA A 42 -3.44 6.76 2.74
C ALA A 42 -2.02 7.36 2.55
N ARG A 43 -1.33 7.70 3.64
CA ARG A 43 0.07 8.17 3.60
C ARG A 43 1.02 7.09 3.12
N ILE A 44 0.88 5.86 3.63
CA ILE A 44 1.70 4.72 3.20
C ILE A 44 1.56 4.52 1.68
N LEU A 45 0.34 4.46 1.16
CA LEU A 45 0.08 4.26 -0.27
C LEU A 45 0.61 5.40 -1.14
N ARG A 46 0.48 6.65 -0.65
CA ARG A 46 1.03 7.82 -1.32
C ARG A 46 2.55 7.74 -1.44
N GLU A 47 3.24 7.41 -0.35
CA GLU A 47 4.71 7.31 -0.34
C GLU A 47 5.19 6.12 -1.19
N LEU A 48 4.47 5.01 -1.17
CA LEU A 48 4.73 3.88 -2.07
C LEU A 48 4.58 4.29 -3.55
N ARG A 49 3.58 5.10 -3.88
CA ARG A 49 3.40 5.60 -5.25
C ARG A 49 4.51 6.54 -5.69
N ILE A 50 4.97 7.41 -4.80
CA ILE A 50 5.98 8.44 -5.11
C ILE A 50 7.39 7.83 -5.18
N HIS A 51 7.73 6.98 -4.23
CA HIS A 51 9.08 6.47 -4.02
C HIS A 51 9.24 5.00 -4.36
N GLY A 52 8.16 4.24 -4.35
CA GLY A 52 8.16 2.82 -4.67
C GLY A 52 8.23 2.57 -6.16
N LYS A 53 9.39 2.76 -6.76
CA LYS A 53 9.62 2.47 -8.19
C LYS A 53 9.22 1.03 -8.50
N GLN A 54 7.97 0.85 -8.98
CA GLN A 54 7.44 -0.44 -9.46
C GLN A 54 7.70 -1.61 -8.51
N THR A 55 7.39 -1.44 -7.23
CA THR A 55 7.63 -2.46 -6.20
C THR A 55 6.86 -3.77 -6.44
N GLY A 56 5.85 -3.76 -7.31
CA GLY A 56 4.95 -4.89 -7.47
C GLY A 56 4.05 -5.13 -6.25
N LEU A 57 3.99 -4.18 -5.31
CA LEU A 57 3.12 -4.26 -4.15
C LEU A 57 1.68 -3.94 -4.53
N ARG A 58 0.75 -4.72 -4.02
CA ARG A 58 -0.70 -4.53 -4.14
C ARG A 58 -1.32 -4.48 -2.77
N VAL A 59 -2.27 -3.57 -2.60
CA VAL A 59 -3.11 -3.56 -1.39
C VAL A 59 -4.12 -4.67 -1.49
N ILE A 60 -4.23 -5.46 -0.43
CA ILE A 60 -5.27 -6.48 -0.25
C ILE A 60 -5.99 -6.25 1.09
N GLY A 61 -6.87 -7.16 1.47
CA GLY A 61 -7.61 -7.05 2.73
C GLY A 61 -8.55 -5.85 2.77
N THR A 62 -8.86 -5.40 3.97
CA THR A 62 -9.88 -4.38 4.23
C THR A 62 -9.58 -3.04 3.55
N ASN A 63 -8.31 -2.64 3.49
CA ASN A 63 -7.95 -1.38 2.84
C ASN A 63 -8.16 -1.38 1.31
N ALA A 64 -8.26 -2.55 0.66
CA ALA A 64 -8.60 -2.64 -0.75
C ALA A 64 -10.06 -2.25 -1.03
N LEU A 65 -10.96 -2.36 -0.03
CA LEU A 65 -12.37 -1.97 -0.17
C LEU A 65 -12.54 -0.50 -0.58
N TYR A 66 -11.67 0.39 -0.12
CA TYR A 66 -11.70 1.80 -0.53
C TYR A 66 -11.45 2.01 -2.03
N ALA A 67 -10.67 1.13 -2.66
CA ALA A 67 -10.49 1.15 -4.10
C ALA A 67 -11.76 0.66 -4.83
N TYR A 68 -12.43 -0.35 -4.29
CA TYR A 68 -13.69 -0.84 -4.84
C TYR A 68 -14.81 0.19 -4.66
N GLU A 69 -14.90 0.90 -3.53
CA GLU A 69 -15.81 2.03 -3.36
C GLU A 69 -15.62 3.06 -4.48
N ALA A 70 -14.38 3.46 -4.72
CA ALA A 70 -14.07 4.46 -5.72
C ALA A 70 -14.38 4.02 -7.15
N LEU A 71 -14.18 2.73 -7.47
CA LEU A 71 -14.43 2.17 -8.81
C LEU A 71 -15.91 1.90 -9.07
N ALA A 72 -16.63 1.41 -8.06
CA ALA A 72 -18.04 1.03 -8.20
C ALA A 72 -19.02 2.17 -7.88
N GLY A 73 -18.55 3.29 -7.32
CA GLY A 73 -19.41 4.39 -6.88
C GLY A 73 -20.33 4.01 -5.72
N VAL A 74 -19.90 3.05 -4.88
CA VAL A 74 -20.64 2.59 -3.70
C VAL A 74 -19.87 2.96 -2.43
N VAL A 75 -20.54 2.89 -1.29
CA VAL A 75 -19.94 3.10 0.03
C VAL A 75 -20.24 1.88 0.89
N PHE A 76 -19.20 1.23 1.41
CA PHE A 76 -19.35 0.15 2.38
C PHE A 76 -19.69 0.70 3.76
N GLU A 77 -20.36 -0.11 4.58
CA GLU A 77 -20.59 0.23 5.98
C GLU A 77 -19.28 0.41 6.74
N GLU A 78 -19.25 1.32 7.71
CA GLU A 78 -18.04 1.62 8.49
C GLU A 78 -17.45 0.38 9.18
N GLY A 79 -18.31 -0.53 9.66
CA GLY A 79 -17.89 -1.79 10.28
C GLY A 79 -17.10 -2.69 9.32
N ALA A 80 -17.38 -2.66 8.02
CA ALA A 80 -16.67 -3.45 7.03
C ALA A 80 -15.28 -2.88 6.67
N THR A 81 -15.07 -1.58 6.88
CA THR A 81 -13.83 -0.87 6.54
C THR A 81 -12.96 -0.51 7.74
N ALA A 82 -13.44 -0.79 8.96
CA ALA A 82 -12.69 -0.54 10.19
C ALA A 82 -11.56 -1.57 10.34
N THR A 83 -10.31 -1.10 10.27
CA THR A 83 -9.13 -1.96 10.43
C THR A 83 -7.98 -1.19 11.07
N GLY A 84 -7.13 -1.88 11.83
CA GLY A 84 -5.91 -1.36 12.43
C GLY A 84 -4.64 -1.74 11.68
N ASP A 85 -4.78 -2.23 10.45
CA ASP A 85 -3.66 -2.74 9.66
C ASP A 85 -3.79 -2.39 8.17
N ILE A 86 -2.72 -2.59 7.42
CA ILE A 86 -2.71 -2.60 5.96
C ILE A 86 -1.91 -3.80 5.46
N ASP A 87 -2.54 -4.58 4.59
CA ASP A 87 -1.94 -5.74 3.96
C ASP A 87 -1.41 -5.38 2.57
N LEU A 88 -0.13 -5.65 2.36
CA LEU A 88 0.58 -5.41 1.11
C LEU A 88 1.04 -6.74 0.53
N LEU A 89 0.43 -7.18 -0.56
CA LEU A 89 0.82 -8.38 -1.28
C LEU A 89 1.95 -8.05 -2.25
N GLN A 90 3.05 -8.79 -2.17
CA GLN A 90 4.13 -8.73 -3.14
C GLN A 90 3.78 -9.58 -4.37
N ASP A 91 3.64 -8.95 -5.54
CA ASP A 91 3.40 -9.63 -6.81
C ASP A 91 4.72 -10.07 -7.45
N ASP A 92 5.12 -11.30 -7.24
CA ASP A 92 6.39 -11.86 -7.75
C ASP A 92 6.34 -12.27 -9.24
N ARG A 93 5.17 -12.18 -9.89
CA ARG A 93 5.02 -12.61 -11.28
C ARG A 93 5.85 -11.81 -12.28
N ARG A 94 6.25 -10.59 -11.93
CA ARG A 94 7.00 -9.67 -12.82
C ARG A 94 8.47 -9.52 -12.48
N ARG A 95 8.97 -10.14 -11.42
CA ARG A 95 10.38 -10.09 -11.03
C ARG A 95 11.02 -11.46 -11.15
N LEU A 96 12.05 -11.56 -11.97
CA LEU A 96 13.07 -12.59 -11.80
C LEU A 96 13.52 -12.55 -10.33
N ARG A 97 13.38 -13.64 -9.62
CA ARG A 97 13.63 -13.93 -8.21
C ARG A 97 15.03 -13.58 -7.67
N LEU A 98 15.65 -12.50 -8.12
CA LEU A 98 17.01 -12.13 -7.72
C LEU A 98 17.09 -11.15 -6.52
N LEU A 99 15.95 -10.65 -6.06
CA LEU A 99 15.91 -9.82 -4.85
C LEU A 99 15.22 -10.62 -3.75
N THR A 100 15.97 -10.98 -2.73
CA THR A 100 15.47 -11.65 -1.54
C THR A 100 14.36 -10.84 -0.89
N GLU A 101 13.33 -11.51 -0.39
CA GLU A 101 12.19 -10.94 0.35
C GLU A 101 12.64 -9.94 1.41
N ASP A 102 13.75 -10.23 2.10
CA ASP A 102 14.37 -9.38 3.09
C ASP A 102 14.73 -7.97 2.60
N LYS A 103 15.16 -7.83 1.33
CA LYS A 103 15.49 -6.50 0.76
C LYS A 103 14.25 -5.67 0.48
N THR A 104 13.16 -6.30 0.05
CA THR A 104 11.90 -5.61 -0.19
C THR A 104 11.30 -5.12 1.12
N PHE A 105 11.28 -5.97 2.14
CA PHE A 105 10.77 -5.59 3.46
C PHE A 105 11.63 -4.49 4.10
N THR A 106 12.95 -4.61 4.07
CA THR A 106 13.87 -3.59 4.60
C THR A 106 13.69 -2.25 3.89
N GLY A 107 13.51 -2.26 2.56
CA GLY A 107 13.24 -1.05 1.78
C GLY A 107 11.89 -0.43 2.11
N LEU A 108 10.86 -1.24 2.27
CA LEU A 108 9.52 -0.82 2.70
C LEU A 108 9.56 -0.23 4.11
N ALA A 109 10.20 -0.92 5.06
CA ALA A 109 10.32 -0.48 6.43
C ALA A 109 10.99 0.89 6.52
N LYS A 110 12.13 1.05 5.83
CA LYS A 110 12.84 2.33 5.78
C LYS A 110 12.01 3.44 5.16
N LEU A 111 11.30 3.18 4.08
CA LEU A 111 10.42 4.16 3.45
C LEU A 111 9.32 4.64 4.40
N ILE A 112 8.67 3.70 5.10
CA ILE A 112 7.60 4.00 6.03
C ILE A 112 8.14 4.80 7.23
N GLN A 113 9.27 4.39 7.81
CA GLN A 113 9.91 5.11 8.91
C GLN A 113 10.34 6.53 8.53
N ASP A 114 10.93 6.71 7.36
CA ASP A 114 11.46 8.01 6.93
C ASP A 114 10.36 8.98 6.48
N LYS A 115 9.25 8.49 5.92
CA LYS A 115 8.26 9.32 5.22
C LYS A 115 6.87 9.34 5.84
N VAL A 116 6.51 8.32 6.60
CA VAL A 116 5.17 8.22 7.19
C VAL A 116 5.24 8.47 8.69
N ASP A 117 5.92 7.57 9.40
CA ASP A 117 6.02 7.64 10.85
C ASP A 117 7.24 6.84 11.33
N ARG A 118 8.13 7.51 12.07
CA ARG A 118 9.38 6.93 12.58
C ARG A 118 9.17 5.87 13.66
N SER A 119 8.01 5.84 14.29
CA SER A 119 7.69 4.87 15.33
C SER A 119 7.45 3.45 14.82
N PHE A 120 7.25 3.28 13.50
CA PHE A 120 7.12 1.95 12.92
C PHE A 120 8.37 1.10 13.12
N GLN A 121 8.20 -0.06 13.77
CA GLN A 121 9.29 -0.99 14.05
C GLN A 121 8.87 -2.43 13.73
N ALA A 122 9.82 -3.22 13.24
CA ALA A 122 9.64 -4.66 13.12
C ALA A 122 9.82 -5.32 14.50
N ARG A 123 8.89 -6.17 14.88
CA ARG A 123 8.93 -6.88 16.17
C ARG A 123 10.11 -7.86 16.26
N ASN A 124 10.45 -8.48 15.15
CA ASN A 124 11.61 -9.33 15.01
C ASN A 124 12.05 -9.41 13.54
N LYS A 125 13.27 -9.93 13.26
CA LYS A 125 13.85 -9.98 11.90
C LYS A 125 13.15 -10.94 10.92
N ARG A 126 12.29 -11.84 11.40
CA ARG A 126 11.57 -12.83 10.58
C ARG A 126 10.10 -12.48 10.41
N ASP A 127 9.66 -11.43 11.06
CA ASP A 127 8.29 -10.97 11.02
C ASP A 127 8.18 -9.86 9.97
N TYR A 128 7.56 -10.13 8.85
CA TYR A 128 7.31 -9.16 7.78
C TYR A 128 6.21 -8.16 8.15
N ARG A 129 6.20 -7.74 9.41
CA ARG A 129 5.25 -6.79 10.01
C ARG A 129 5.97 -5.63 10.64
N LEU A 130 5.40 -4.44 10.44
CA LEU A 130 5.78 -3.22 11.14
C LEU A 130 4.61 -2.76 11.99
N THR A 131 4.89 -2.32 13.22
CA THR A 131 3.86 -1.76 14.10
C THR A 131 4.35 -0.41 14.59
N ASN A 132 3.46 0.60 14.62
CA ASN A 132 3.76 1.91 15.18
C ASN A 132 3.32 2.01 16.65
N ASP A 133 3.62 3.14 17.28
CA ASP A 133 3.27 3.38 18.70
C ASP A 133 1.76 3.40 18.96
N ASP A 134 0.94 3.73 17.95
CA ASP A 134 -0.53 3.69 18.01
C ASP A 134 -1.11 2.28 17.81
N GLY A 135 -0.25 1.27 17.58
CA GLY A 135 -0.66 -0.10 17.33
C GLY A 135 -1.10 -0.39 15.89
N TYR A 136 -0.98 0.59 14.97
CA TYR A 136 -1.27 0.35 13.56
C TYR A 136 -0.22 -0.56 12.94
N MET A 137 -0.65 -1.54 12.14
CA MET A 137 0.23 -2.57 11.60
C MET A 137 0.32 -2.49 10.07
N VAL A 138 1.51 -2.76 9.54
CA VAL A 138 1.77 -2.96 8.11
C VAL A 138 2.30 -4.36 7.93
N GLU A 139 1.59 -5.18 7.16
CA GLU A 139 2.00 -6.55 6.87
C GLU A 139 2.42 -6.69 5.40
N LEU A 140 3.60 -7.27 5.16
CA LEU A 140 4.04 -7.66 3.83
C LEU A 140 3.79 -9.14 3.63
N ILE A 141 2.88 -9.46 2.72
CA ILE A 141 2.49 -10.82 2.37
C ILE A 141 3.20 -11.21 1.09
N SER A 142 3.97 -12.30 1.15
CA SER A 142 4.61 -12.90 0.00
C SER A 142 3.90 -14.20 -0.34
N PRO A 143 3.49 -14.43 -1.59
CA PRO A 143 2.90 -15.73 -1.96
C PRO A 143 3.98 -16.81 -1.79
N GLU A 144 3.64 -17.91 -1.08
CA GLU A 144 4.54 -19.05 -1.00
C GLU A 144 4.82 -19.62 -2.39
N PRO A 145 6.08 -19.97 -2.69
CA PRO A 145 6.38 -20.62 -3.95
C PRO A 145 5.62 -21.96 -4.04
N LEU A 146 4.90 -22.18 -5.13
CA LEU A 146 4.16 -23.44 -5.41
C LEU A 146 5.00 -24.71 -5.19
N THR A 147 6.33 -24.60 -5.21
CA THR A 147 7.27 -25.67 -4.90
C THR A 147 7.35 -26.03 -3.41
N ALA A 148 6.99 -25.14 -2.49
CA ALA A 148 6.94 -25.43 -1.06
C ALA A 148 5.70 -26.28 -0.71
N CYS A 149 4.58 -26.05 -1.37
CA CYS A 149 3.37 -26.87 -1.24
C CYS A 149 3.62 -28.34 -1.61
N LYS A 150 4.46 -28.64 -2.62
CA LYS A 150 4.76 -30.03 -3.01
C LYS A 150 5.62 -30.79 -1.99
N LYS A 151 6.35 -30.14 -1.10
CA LYS A 151 7.13 -30.79 -0.05
C LYS A 151 6.32 -31.13 1.20
N MET A 152 5.19 -30.49 1.41
CA MET A 152 4.26 -30.81 2.52
C MET A 152 3.17 -31.82 2.10
N ALA A 153 2.98 -32.06 0.81
CA ALA A 153 2.00 -33.00 0.27
C ALA A 153 2.52 -34.44 0.19
N GLY A 154 3.11 -34.92 1.30
CA GLY A 154 3.12 -36.37 1.59
C GLY A 154 1.82 -36.84 2.23
N ALA A 155 0.82 -35.98 2.40
CA ALA A 155 -0.55 -36.31 2.77
C ALA A 155 -1.44 -35.94 1.60
N GLU A 156 -2.18 -36.87 1.08
CA GLU A 156 -3.17 -36.67 0.01
C GLU A 156 -4.04 -35.46 0.28
N SER A 157 -3.90 -34.41 -0.55
CA SER A 157 -4.70 -33.20 -0.48
C SER A 157 -6.11 -33.53 -1.01
N PRO A 158 -7.18 -33.36 -0.22
CA PRO A 158 -8.55 -33.51 -0.68
C PRO A 158 -9.04 -32.37 -1.58
N PHE A 159 -8.17 -31.43 -1.96
CA PHE A 159 -8.49 -30.25 -2.79
C PHE A 159 -7.62 -30.19 -4.04
N GLU A 160 -7.72 -31.19 -4.87
CA GLU A 160 -7.29 -31.13 -6.26
C GLU A 160 -8.51 -30.70 -7.08
N GLY A 161 -8.67 -29.39 -7.26
CA GLY A 161 -9.73 -28.96 -8.17
C GLY A 161 -10.11 -27.52 -8.29
N ASP A 162 -9.83 -26.57 -7.39
CA ASP A 162 -10.49 -25.26 -7.50
C ASP A 162 -9.66 -24.02 -7.09
N LEU A 163 -8.42 -23.93 -7.58
CA LEU A 163 -7.65 -22.67 -7.44
C LEU A 163 -7.21 -22.07 -8.78
N VAL A 164 -8.04 -22.18 -9.82
CA VAL A 164 -7.84 -21.53 -11.12
C VAL A 164 -8.89 -20.42 -11.34
N GLY A 165 -9.28 -19.71 -10.35
CA GLY A 165 -10.39 -18.76 -10.50
C GLY A 165 -10.29 -17.40 -9.83
N ALA A 166 -9.21 -17.08 -9.14
CA ALA A 166 -9.11 -15.80 -8.44
C ALA A 166 -7.93 -14.95 -8.93
N ALA A 167 -7.96 -14.58 -10.19
CA ALA A 167 -7.09 -13.56 -10.77
C ALA A 167 -7.93 -12.70 -11.72
N ILE A 168 -8.63 -11.73 -11.16
CA ILE A 168 -9.16 -10.59 -11.89
C ILE A 168 -8.47 -9.34 -11.36
#